data_157119800a1baecf7503264efc5e3c58
#
_entry.id   157119800a1baecf7503264efc5e3c58
#
_cell.length_a   1.000
_cell.length_b   1.000
_cell.length_c   1.000
_cell.angle_alpha   90.00
_cell.angle_beta   90.00
_cell.angle_gamma   90.00
#
_symmetry.space_group_name_H-M   'P 1'
#
loop_
_entity.id
_entity.type
_entity.pdbx_description
1 polymer ?
#
loop_
_entity_poly.entity_id
_entity_poly.type
_entity_poly.pdbx_seq_one_letter_code
_entity_poly.pdbx_strand_id
1 'polypeptide(L)'
;MRAWLAALLLAAAPAWAAPFAVQLGGTRLGLDAPPGFADTAFTGSPRLQEMGESLTSASNKILLFAISDADLRAFSQGDTPLYRRYMIVVTPRDLVDQQVSTSQFNQLVADALHGLESAAPDEDFPAYLDWQPAGQTALLAELHRGTTMVSVLQGMRLPPLRQPGMIERLFDKKEAPRYAISTTTLLLLKGKALNLSVFSGYDSPEDVDWIKATTRRWVADLERLNRN
;
A
#
# COMPACT_ATOMS: atom_id res chain seq x y z
N MET A 1 52.91 -20.10 -24.87
CA MET A 1 51.47 -20.31 -24.92
C MET A 1 50.83 -19.49 -23.78
N ARG A 2 50.22 -18.36 -24.07
CA ARG A 2 49.58 -17.46 -23.10
C ARG A 2 48.07 -17.67 -23.20
N ALA A 3 47.48 -18.31 -22.17
CA ALA A 3 46.04 -18.50 -22.05
C ALA A 3 45.40 -17.20 -21.58
N TRP A 4 44.52 -16.62 -22.37
CA TRP A 4 43.68 -15.47 -22.05
C TRP A 4 42.41 -16.00 -21.37
N LEU A 5 42.30 -15.84 -20.06
CA LEU A 5 41.06 -16.02 -19.33
C LEU A 5 40.22 -14.75 -19.46
N ALA A 6 39.23 -14.77 -20.36
CA ALA A 6 38.22 -13.76 -20.46
C ALA A 6 37.21 -13.97 -19.32
N ALA A 7 37.28 -13.16 -18.25
CA ALA A 7 36.28 -13.11 -17.22
C ALA A 7 35.02 -12.43 -17.75
N LEU A 8 33.96 -13.20 -18.03
CA LEU A 8 32.60 -12.68 -18.28
C LEU A 8 32.05 -12.15 -16.97
N LEU A 9 32.13 -10.86 -16.77
CA LEU A 9 31.33 -10.15 -15.77
C LEU A 9 29.86 -10.16 -16.24
N LEU A 10 29.07 -11.11 -15.77
CA LEU A 10 27.62 -11.01 -15.85
C LEU A 10 27.18 -9.83 -14.96
N ALA A 11 26.94 -8.69 -15.61
CA ALA A 11 26.23 -7.59 -14.98
C ALA A 11 24.80 -8.07 -14.70
N ALA A 12 24.50 -8.39 -13.44
CA ALA A 12 23.15 -8.60 -12.98
C ALA A 12 22.39 -7.26 -13.10
N ALA A 13 21.69 -7.07 -14.22
CA ALA A 13 20.78 -5.94 -14.36
C ALA A 13 19.68 -6.10 -13.30
N PRO A 14 19.36 -5.06 -12.53
CA PRO A 14 18.22 -5.11 -11.64
C PRO A 14 16.98 -5.41 -12.49
N ALA A 15 16.27 -6.49 -12.16
CA ALA A 15 14.99 -6.82 -12.78
C ALA A 15 13.99 -5.76 -12.30
N TRP A 16 13.81 -4.73 -13.10
CA TRP A 16 12.75 -3.76 -12.89
C TRP A 16 11.45 -4.44 -13.31
N ALA A 17 10.44 -4.39 -12.46
CA ALA A 17 9.10 -4.81 -12.84
C ALA A 17 8.72 -4.01 -14.09
N ALA A 18 8.30 -4.71 -15.14
CA ALA A 18 7.93 -4.03 -16.38
C ALA A 18 6.54 -3.40 -16.19
N PRO A 19 6.35 -2.11 -16.52
CA PRO A 19 5.04 -1.50 -16.47
C PRO A 19 4.04 -2.30 -17.30
N PHE A 20 2.86 -2.52 -16.73
CA PHE A 20 1.77 -3.18 -17.43
C PHE A 20 0.59 -2.24 -17.62
N ALA A 21 -0.32 -2.57 -18.52
CA ALA A 21 -1.47 -1.75 -18.79
C ALA A 21 -2.76 -2.44 -18.37
N VAL A 22 -3.61 -1.72 -17.65
CA VAL A 22 -4.97 -2.14 -17.32
C VAL A 22 -5.97 -1.37 -18.17
N GLN A 23 -7.07 -2.04 -18.55
CA GLN A 23 -8.17 -1.43 -19.26
C GLN A 23 -9.32 -1.17 -18.27
N LEU A 24 -9.73 0.11 -18.17
CA LEU A 24 -10.90 0.54 -17.40
C LEU A 24 -11.89 1.22 -18.32
N GLY A 25 -12.92 0.48 -18.73
CA GLY A 25 -13.80 0.93 -19.80
C GLY A 25 -13.00 1.29 -21.06
N GLY A 26 -13.20 2.48 -21.62
CA GLY A 26 -12.48 2.99 -22.79
C GLY A 26 -11.06 3.52 -22.50
N THR A 27 -10.60 3.53 -21.24
CA THR A 27 -9.32 4.16 -20.85
C THR A 27 -8.27 3.12 -20.54
N ARG A 28 -7.09 3.25 -21.16
CA ARG A 28 -5.91 2.44 -20.85
C ARG A 28 -4.99 3.18 -19.87
N LEU A 29 -4.69 2.55 -18.75
CA LEU A 29 -3.79 3.07 -17.71
C LEU A 29 -2.54 2.20 -17.60
N GLY A 30 -1.38 2.83 -17.53
CA GLY A 30 -0.12 2.18 -17.16
C GLY A 30 -0.03 2.07 -15.63
N LEU A 31 0.26 0.88 -15.14
CA LEU A 31 0.55 0.63 -13.72
C LEU A 31 1.91 -0.04 -13.59
N ASP A 32 2.57 0.22 -12.47
CA ASP A 32 3.82 -0.42 -12.10
C ASP A 32 3.94 -0.47 -10.58
N ALA A 33 4.58 -1.50 -10.06
CA ALA A 33 4.95 -1.57 -8.65
C ALA A 33 6.27 -0.81 -8.42
N PRO A 34 6.44 -0.14 -7.27
CA PRO A 34 7.73 0.48 -6.96
C PRO A 34 8.88 -0.53 -6.91
N PRO A 35 10.14 -0.10 -7.14
CA PRO A 35 11.30 -0.97 -7.02
C PRO A 35 11.36 -1.70 -5.67
N GLY A 36 11.65 -2.99 -5.69
CA GLY A 36 11.66 -3.87 -4.52
C GLY A 36 10.32 -4.51 -4.19
N PHE A 37 9.30 -4.27 -5.03
CA PHE A 37 7.97 -4.88 -4.93
C PHE A 37 7.56 -5.50 -6.25
N ALA A 38 6.84 -6.62 -6.18
CA ALA A 38 6.34 -7.33 -7.34
C ALA A 38 4.81 -7.47 -7.26
N ASP A 39 4.14 -7.24 -8.39
CA ASP A 39 2.71 -7.50 -8.53
C ASP A 39 2.45 -9.01 -8.40
N THR A 40 1.53 -9.38 -7.54
CA THR A 40 1.19 -10.77 -7.26
C THR A 40 0.36 -11.42 -8.35
N ALA A 41 -0.28 -10.64 -9.24
CA ALA A 41 -1.11 -11.16 -10.32
C ALA A 41 -0.34 -12.10 -11.25
N PHE A 42 0.96 -11.84 -11.47
CA PHE A 42 1.81 -12.67 -12.33
C PHE A 42 2.10 -14.07 -11.75
N THR A 43 1.84 -14.29 -10.47
CA THR A 43 2.06 -15.61 -9.85
C THR A 43 0.94 -16.59 -10.17
N GLY A 44 -0.25 -16.09 -10.53
CA GLY A 44 -1.45 -16.92 -10.68
C GLY A 44 -1.90 -17.62 -9.38
N SER A 45 -1.39 -17.21 -8.21
CA SER A 45 -1.67 -17.86 -6.94
C SER A 45 -3.04 -17.44 -6.37
N PRO A 46 -3.99 -18.37 -6.21
CA PRO A 46 -5.29 -18.07 -5.58
C PRO A 46 -5.13 -17.51 -4.16
N ARG A 47 -4.15 -18.02 -3.39
CA ARG A 47 -3.89 -17.57 -2.02
C ARG A 47 -3.47 -16.10 -1.95
N LEU A 48 -2.63 -15.64 -2.89
CA LEU A 48 -2.24 -14.22 -2.96
C LEU A 48 -3.39 -13.36 -3.47
N GLN A 49 -4.22 -13.89 -4.37
CA GLN A 49 -5.43 -13.20 -4.81
C GLN A 49 -6.43 -13.03 -3.65
N GLU A 50 -6.75 -14.08 -2.91
CA GLU A 50 -7.62 -14.03 -1.72
C GLU A 50 -7.08 -13.06 -0.68
N MET A 51 -5.76 -13.05 -0.46
CA MET A 51 -5.12 -12.08 0.42
C MET A 51 -5.38 -10.65 -0.05
N GLY A 52 -5.13 -10.33 -1.33
CA GLY A 52 -5.42 -9.01 -1.89
C GLY A 52 -6.89 -8.62 -1.74
N GLU A 53 -7.81 -9.56 -2.00
CA GLU A 53 -9.26 -9.35 -1.85
C GLU A 53 -9.66 -9.06 -0.40
N SER A 54 -9.00 -9.67 0.59
CA SER A 54 -9.24 -9.42 2.01
C SER A 54 -8.81 -8.04 2.50
N LEU A 55 -7.95 -7.36 1.76
CA LEU A 55 -7.41 -6.03 2.10
C LEU A 55 -8.28 -4.87 1.61
N THR A 56 -9.34 -5.15 0.87
CA THR A 56 -10.21 -4.11 0.31
C THR A 56 -11.68 -4.53 0.33
N SER A 57 -12.58 -3.56 0.12
CA SER A 57 -14.01 -3.86 0.01
C SER A 57 -14.32 -4.65 -1.26
N ALA A 58 -15.33 -5.53 -1.21
CA ALA A 58 -15.85 -6.23 -2.38
C ALA A 58 -16.41 -5.28 -3.46
N SER A 59 -16.74 -4.03 -3.11
CA SER A 59 -17.13 -2.98 -4.05
C SER A 59 -15.98 -2.45 -4.89
N ASN A 60 -14.74 -2.78 -4.55
CA ASN A 60 -13.55 -2.38 -5.29
C ASN A 60 -13.08 -3.47 -6.27
N LYS A 61 -12.48 -3.02 -7.37
CA LYS A 61 -11.69 -3.85 -8.29
C LYS A 61 -10.22 -3.61 -8.00
N ILE A 62 -9.49 -4.67 -7.70
CA ILE A 62 -8.04 -4.62 -7.54
C ILE A 62 -7.41 -4.48 -8.93
N LEU A 63 -6.51 -3.53 -9.10
CA LEU A 63 -5.77 -3.28 -10.31
C LEU A 63 -4.30 -3.70 -10.19
N LEU A 64 -3.76 -3.63 -8.98
CA LEU A 64 -2.43 -4.08 -8.60
C LEU A 64 -2.44 -4.45 -7.13
N PHE A 65 -1.86 -5.58 -6.77
CA PHE A 65 -1.51 -5.94 -5.41
C PHE A 65 -0.05 -6.40 -5.39
N ALA A 66 0.81 -5.64 -4.73
CA ALA A 66 2.24 -5.88 -4.71
C ALA A 66 2.74 -6.14 -3.29
N ILE A 67 3.59 -7.16 -3.16
CA ILE A 67 4.33 -7.50 -1.95
C ILE A 67 5.82 -7.32 -2.18
N SER A 68 6.62 -7.26 -1.11
CA SER A 68 8.07 -7.13 -1.27
C SER A 68 8.67 -8.32 -2.03
N ASP A 69 9.74 -8.08 -2.78
CA ASP A 69 10.46 -9.16 -3.49
C ASP A 69 10.94 -10.25 -2.52
N ALA A 70 11.25 -9.90 -1.27
CA ALA A 70 11.62 -10.85 -0.23
C ALA A 70 10.45 -11.75 0.17
N ASP A 71 9.27 -11.16 0.40
CA ASP A 71 8.05 -11.90 0.72
C ASP A 71 7.61 -12.80 -0.44
N LEU A 72 7.73 -12.31 -1.69
CA LEU A 72 7.40 -13.12 -2.87
C LEU A 72 8.35 -14.33 -3.00
N ARG A 73 9.65 -14.16 -2.74
CA ARG A 73 10.60 -15.27 -2.72
C ARG A 73 10.27 -16.28 -1.63
N ALA A 74 10.03 -15.82 -0.39
CA ALA A 74 9.65 -16.70 0.71
C ALA A 74 8.37 -17.49 0.38
N PHE A 75 7.36 -16.81 -0.15
CA PHE A 75 6.12 -17.46 -0.60
C PHE A 75 6.38 -18.53 -1.66
N SER A 76 7.21 -18.23 -2.67
CA SER A 76 7.52 -19.15 -3.78
C SER A 76 8.33 -20.37 -3.31
N GLN A 77 9.08 -20.26 -2.20
CA GLN A 77 9.83 -21.34 -1.57
C GLN A 77 8.99 -22.17 -0.59
N GLY A 78 7.74 -21.77 -0.35
CA GLY A 78 6.86 -22.43 0.63
C GLY A 78 7.05 -21.96 2.07
N ASP A 79 7.90 -20.94 2.27
CA ASP A 79 8.09 -20.31 3.56
C ASP A 79 6.91 -19.39 3.91
N THR A 80 6.85 -18.93 5.16
CA THR A 80 5.84 -17.97 5.61
C THR A 80 6.35 -16.54 5.46
N PRO A 81 5.83 -15.75 4.51
CA PRO A 81 6.20 -14.34 4.36
C PRO A 81 5.76 -13.50 5.56
N LEU A 82 6.50 -12.44 5.83
CA LEU A 82 6.19 -11.53 6.93
C LEU A 82 5.08 -10.51 6.59
N TYR A 83 4.94 -10.19 5.30
CA TYR A 83 3.99 -9.18 4.79
C TYR A 83 4.06 -7.84 5.54
N ARG A 84 5.28 -7.47 5.98
CA ARG A 84 5.49 -6.23 6.72
C ARG A 84 5.14 -5.00 5.88
N ARG A 85 5.39 -5.07 4.56
CA ARG A 85 5.15 -3.99 3.60
C ARG A 85 4.47 -4.52 2.36
N TYR A 86 3.39 -3.90 1.97
CA TYR A 86 2.66 -4.24 0.75
C TYR A 86 1.91 -3.02 0.20
N MET A 87 1.43 -3.13 -1.02
CA MET A 87 0.79 -2.04 -1.74
C MET A 87 -0.40 -2.55 -2.54
N ILE A 88 -1.42 -1.71 -2.67
CA ILE A 88 -2.59 -2.04 -3.45
C ILE A 88 -3.07 -0.82 -4.23
N VAL A 89 -3.50 -1.04 -5.47
CA VAL A 89 -4.25 -0.07 -6.26
C VAL A 89 -5.62 -0.65 -6.54
N VAL A 90 -6.64 0.11 -6.21
CA VAL A 90 -8.03 -0.27 -6.46
C VAL A 90 -8.80 0.85 -7.16
N THR A 91 -9.91 0.51 -7.78
CA THR A 91 -10.93 1.43 -8.28
C THR A 91 -12.31 0.93 -7.88
N PRO A 92 -13.30 1.80 -7.57
CA PRO A 92 -14.67 1.37 -7.35
C PRO A 92 -15.22 0.66 -8.60
N ARG A 93 -15.88 -0.49 -8.41
CA ARG A 93 -16.39 -1.32 -9.54
C ARG A 93 -17.42 -0.59 -10.38
N ASP A 94 -18.24 0.23 -9.76
CA ASP A 94 -19.26 1.05 -10.41
C ASP A 94 -18.68 2.18 -11.27
N LEU A 95 -17.43 2.59 -11.01
CA LEU A 95 -16.72 3.63 -11.75
C LEU A 95 -15.80 3.09 -12.86
N VAL A 96 -15.66 1.77 -13.01
CA VAL A 96 -14.73 1.15 -13.98
C VAL A 96 -14.98 1.66 -15.40
N ASP A 97 -16.25 1.74 -15.81
CA ASP A 97 -16.63 2.15 -17.16
C ASP A 97 -16.94 3.66 -17.29
N GLN A 98 -17.00 4.35 -16.17
CA GLN A 98 -17.35 5.77 -16.14
C GLN A 98 -16.11 6.67 -16.30
N GLN A 99 -16.35 7.88 -16.82
CA GLN A 99 -15.41 9.00 -16.75
C GLN A 99 -15.78 9.86 -15.55
N VAL A 100 -14.84 10.02 -14.63
CA VAL A 100 -14.99 10.79 -13.40
C VAL A 100 -14.50 12.21 -13.65
N SER A 101 -15.37 13.18 -13.47
CA SER A 101 -15.01 14.60 -13.50
C SER A 101 -14.31 15.03 -12.20
N THR A 102 -13.63 16.16 -12.22
CA THR A 102 -13.00 16.75 -11.01
C THR A 102 -14.02 16.98 -9.89
N SER A 103 -15.24 17.42 -10.22
CA SER A 103 -16.30 17.63 -9.22
C SER A 103 -16.73 16.31 -8.56
N GLN A 104 -16.94 15.26 -9.35
CA GLN A 104 -17.25 13.93 -8.82
C GLN A 104 -16.09 13.38 -7.99
N PHE A 105 -14.85 13.59 -8.43
CA PHE A 105 -13.66 13.20 -7.67
C PHE A 105 -13.59 13.90 -6.31
N ASN A 106 -13.87 15.21 -6.26
CA ASN A 106 -13.91 15.94 -4.99
C ASN A 106 -14.97 15.40 -4.03
N GLN A 107 -16.13 14.96 -4.55
CA GLN A 107 -17.15 14.28 -3.73
C GLN A 107 -16.64 12.94 -3.20
N LEU A 108 -16.02 12.12 -4.05
CA LEU A 108 -15.41 10.86 -3.62
C LEU A 108 -14.35 11.06 -2.53
N VAL A 109 -13.54 12.13 -2.65
CA VAL A 109 -12.56 12.51 -1.62
C VAL A 109 -13.27 12.89 -0.32
N ALA A 110 -14.30 13.71 -0.38
CA ALA A 110 -15.05 14.13 0.80
C ALA A 110 -15.68 12.91 1.51
N ASP A 111 -16.28 12.00 0.76
CA ASP A 111 -16.91 10.78 1.29
C ASP A 111 -15.86 9.84 1.90
N ALA A 112 -14.70 9.66 1.24
CA ALA A 112 -13.63 8.79 1.72
C ALA A 112 -12.94 9.31 2.99
N LEU A 113 -12.88 10.63 3.17
CA LEU A 113 -12.29 11.26 4.36
C LEU A 113 -13.33 11.56 5.44
N HIS A 114 -14.62 11.34 5.15
CA HIS A 114 -15.69 11.56 6.12
C HIS A 114 -15.52 10.63 7.32
N GLY A 115 -15.54 11.21 8.52
CA GLY A 115 -15.38 10.44 9.77
C GLY A 115 -13.94 10.17 10.18
N LEU A 116 -12.95 10.60 9.38
CA LEU A 116 -11.59 10.72 9.90
C LEU A 116 -11.51 11.98 10.77
N GLU A 117 -11.16 11.79 12.03
CA GLU A 117 -10.93 12.90 12.95
C GLU A 117 -9.77 13.78 12.50
N SER A 118 -9.62 14.93 13.15
CA SER A 118 -8.46 15.82 12.91
C SER A 118 -7.14 15.05 13.04
N ALA A 119 -6.17 15.44 12.22
CA ALA A 119 -4.84 14.82 12.25
C ALA A 119 -4.25 14.81 13.66
N ALA A 120 -3.50 13.75 13.96
CA ALA A 120 -2.76 13.63 15.22
C ALA A 120 -1.85 14.84 15.46
N PRO A 121 -1.58 15.21 16.72
CA PRO A 121 -0.50 16.12 17.04
C PRO A 121 0.85 15.54 16.60
N ASP A 122 1.74 16.40 16.14
CA ASP A 122 2.88 16.11 15.24
C ASP A 122 3.99 15.15 15.74
N GLU A 123 4.03 14.63 16.97
CA GLU A 123 5.31 14.11 17.46
C GLU A 123 5.35 12.69 18.02
N ASP A 124 4.23 12.10 18.45
CA ASP A 124 4.24 10.73 19.00
C ASP A 124 3.02 9.92 18.53
N PHE A 125 3.15 9.35 17.34
CA PHE A 125 2.09 8.51 16.77
C PHE A 125 1.72 7.30 17.64
N PRO A 126 2.67 6.55 18.26
CA PRO A 126 2.32 5.48 19.19
C PRO A 126 1.47 5.97 20.36
N ALA A 127 1.87 7.05 21.03
CA ALA A 127 1.09 7.60 22.14
C ALA A 127 -0.31 8.01 21.70
N TYR A 128 -0.43 8.65 20.52
CA TYR A 128 -1.76 8.99 19.97
C TYR A 128 -2.61 7.75 19.67
N LEU A 129 -2.00 6.72 19.03
CA LEU A 129 -2.70 5.50 18.66
C LEU A 129 -3.08 4.63 19.87
N ASP A 130 -2.41 4.78 21.01
CA ASP A 130 -2.78 4.08 22.25
C ASP A 130 -4.12 4.53 22.83
N TRP A 131 -4.51 5.77 22.56
CA TRP A 131 -5.82 6.30 22.91
C TRP A 131 -6.95 5.83 21.98
N GLN A 132 -6.61 5.30 20.81
CA GLN A 132 -7.59 4.82 19.86
C GLN A 132 -7.97 3.35 20.14
N PRO A 133 -9.21 2.94 19.86
CA PRO A 133 -9.59 1.54 19.90
C PRO A 133 -8.69 0.70 18.97
N ALA A 134 -8.25 -0.48 19.41
CA ALA A 134 -7.47 -1.38 18.58
C ALA A 134 -8.25 -1.78 17.32
N GLY A 135 -7.60 -1.75 16.17
CA GLY A 135 -8.21 -2.01 14.86
C GLY A 135 -8.90 -0.80 14.22
N GLN A 136 -8.99 0.33 14.91
CA GLN A 136 -9.52 1.57 14.33
C GLN A 136 -8.40 2.34 13.64
N THR A 137 -8.66 2.81 12.43
CA THR A 137 -7.76 3.67 11.66
C THR A 137 -7.93 5.12 12.10
N ALA A 138 -6.82 5.79 12.37
CA ALA A 138 -6.77 7.21 12.72
C ALA A 138 -5.98 8.00 11.68
N LEU A 139 -6.37 9.24 11.43
CA LEU A 139 -5.62 10.17 10.59
C LEU A 139 -4.39 10.66 11.35
N LEU A 140 -3.20 10.48 10.78
CA LEU A 140 -1.95 10.97 11.36
C LEU A 140 -1.50 12.28 10.70
N ALA A 141 -1.61 12.39 9.39
CA ALA A 141 -1.25 13.60 8.67
C ALA A 141 -1.92 13.67 7.30
N GLU A 142 -2.17 14.87 6.82
CA GLU A 142 -2.43 15.11 5.40
C GLU A 142 -1.08 15.32 4.69
N LEU A 143 -0.81 14.52 3.66
CA LEU A 143 0.47 14.57 2.94
C LEU A 143 0.40 15.46 1.69
N HIS A 144 -0.76 15.51 1.07
CA HIS A 144 -1.02 16.32 -0.11
C HIS A 144 -2.51 16.55 -0.29
N ARG A 145 -2.88 17.77 -0.74
CA ARG A 145 -4.24 18.12 -1.19
C ARG A 145 -4.19 18.94 -2.46
N GLY A 146 -4.76 18.39 -3.52
CA GLY A 146 -4.88 19.04 -4.82
C GLY A 146 -6.21 18.68 -5.48
N THR A 147 -6.46 19.22 -6.67
CA THR A 147 -7.71 19.02 -7.41
C THR A 147 -7.88 17.63 -8.03
N THR A 148 -6.78 16.92 -8.24
CA THR A 148 -6.75 15.59 -8.86
C THR A 148 -6.06 14.54 -7.96
N MET A 149 -5.57 14.95 -6.79
CA MET A 149 -4.91 14.06 -5.85
C MET A 149 -5.09 14.54 -4.42
N VAL A 150 -5.45 13.60 -3.54
CA VAL A 150 -5.39 13.80 -2.08
C VAL A 150 -4.69 12.60 -1.47
N SER A 151 -3.71 12.84 -0.60
CA SER A 151 -2.94 11.78 0.07
C SER A 151 -2.90 12.04 1.56
N VAL A 152 -3.16 11.01 2.35
CA VAL A 152 -3.16 11.04 3.81
C VAL A 152 -2.28 9.93 4.37
N LEU A 153 -1.67 10.18 5.53
CA LEU A 153 -1.02 9.18 6.38
C LEU A 153 -2.01 8.78 7.47
N GLN A 154 -2.16 7.50 7.66
CA GLN A 154 -3.04 6.90 8.65
C GLN A 154 -2.26 5.92 9.51
N GLY A 155 -2.73 5.68 10.71
CA GLY A 155 -2.16 4.70 11.62
C GLY A 155 -3.24 3.92 12.34
N MET A 156 -2.84 2.76 12.86
CA MET A 156 -3.72 1.87 13.58
C MET A 156 -2.92 1.12 14.65
N ARG A 157 -3.48 1.01 15.85
CA ARG A 157 -3.01 0.04 16.82
C ARG A 157 -3.60 -1.33 16.47
N LEU A 158 -2.72 -2.31 16.24
CA LEU A 158 -3.15 -3.66 15.89
C LEU A 158 -3.75 -4.37 17.11
N PRO A 159 -4.78 -5.20 16.92
CA PRO A 159 -5.28 -6.05 18.00
C PRO A 159 -4.17 -7.06 18.42
N PRO A 160 -4.18 -7.52 19.68
CA PRO A 160 -3.24 -8.51 20.16
C PRO A 160 -3.36 -9.80 19.35
N LEU A 161 -2.21 -10.47 19.08
CA LEU A 161 -2.16 -11.72 18.30
C LEU A 161 -2.90 -12.88 18.98
N ARG A 162 -2.93 -12.87 20.32
CA ARG A 162 -3.64 -13.85 21.13
C ARG A 162 -4.51 -13.14 22.14
N GLN A 163 -5.69 -13.69 22.41
CA GLN A 163 -6.41 -13.30 23.61
C GLN A 163 -5.60 -13.83 24.80
N PRO A 164 -5.20 -12.98 25.76
CA PRO A 164 -4.44 -13.44 26.91
C PRO A 164 -5.24 -14.49 27.68
N GLY A 165 -4.63 -15.65 27.91
CA GLY A 165 -5.18 -16.71 28.74
C GLY A 165 -5.39 -16.23 30.18
N MET A 166 -6.15 -16.99 30.99
CA MET A 166 -6.42 -16.63 32.39
C MET A 166 -5.12 -16.44 33.19
N ILE A 167 -4.09 -17.26 32.93
CA ILE A 167 -2.79 -17.21 33.62
C ILE A 167 -2.01 -15.96 33.22
N GLU A 168 -2.02 -15.59 31.93
CA GLU A 168 -1.33 -14.38 31.43
C GLU A 168 -1.95 -13.10 32.00
N ARG A 169 -3.28 -13.07 32.21
CA ARG A 169 -3.96 -11.97 32.89
C ARG A 169 -3.56 -11.82 34.36
N LEU A 170 -3.27 -12.92 35.04
CA LEU A 170 -2.85 -12.93 36.44
C LEU A 170 -1.42 -12.42 36.64
N PHE A 171 -0.54 -12.58 35.64
CA PHE A 171 0.86 -12.17 35.71
C PHE A 171 1.16 -10.84 34.97
N ASP A 172 0.12 -10.11 34.55
CA ASP A 172 0.21 -8.79 33.89
C ASP A 172 1.20 -8.72 32.72
N LYS A 173 1.46 -9.86 32.04
CA LYS A 173 2.23 -9.91 30.81
C LYS A 173 1.40 -9.41 29.65
N LYS A 174 1.26 -8.08 29.54
CA LYS A 174 0.70 -7.45 28.35
C LYS A 174 1.67 -7.59 27.20
N GLU A 175 1.20 -8.12 26.07
CA GLU A 175 1.94 -8.04 24.80
C GLU A 175 2.18 -6.57 24.46
N ALA A 176 3.41 -6.22 24.07
CA ALA A 176 3.70 -4.85 23.67
C ALA A 176 2.77 -4.41 22.52
N PRO A 177 2.23 -3.19 22.55
CA PRO A 177 1.36 -2.72 21.50
C PRO A 177 2.12 -2.71 20.16
N ARG A 178 1.44 -3.14 19.12
CA ARG A 178 1.95 -3.14 17.76
C ARG A 178 1.15 -2.17 16.92
N TYR A 179 1.83 -1.49 16.03
CA TYR A 179 1.21 -0.48 15.18
C TYR A 179 1.44 -0.79 13.72
N ALA A 180 0.50 -0.36 12.89
CA ALA A 180 0.65 -0.31 11.44
C ALA A 180 0.37 1.11 10.97
N ILE A 181 1.07 1.51 9.92
CA ILE A 181 0.84 2.76 9.23
C ILE A 181 0.50 2.49 7.77
N SER A 182 -0.29 3.37 7.20
CA SER A 182 -0.61 3.33 5.78
C SER A 182 -0.70 4.73 5.20
N THR A 183 -0.41 4.85 3.91
CA THR A 183 -0.84 6.01 3.15
C THR A 183 -1.99 5.61 2.25
N THR A 184 -2.99 6.48 2.16
CA THR A 184 -4.09 6.37 1.20
C THR A 184 -4.03 7.56 0.28
N THR A 185 -3.87 7.32 -1.00
CA THR A 185 -3.84 8.37 -2.04
C THR A 185 -4.99 8.16 -3.01
N LEU A 186 -5.95 9.06 -2.99
CA LEU A 186 -6.98 9.16 -4.01
C LEU A 186 -6.42 9.95 -5.18
N LEU A 187 -6.47 9.40 -6.38
CA LEU A 187 -5.87 9.95 -7.59
C LEU A 187 -6.87 9.90 -8.74
N LEU A 188 -7.12 11.05 -9.37
CA LEU A 188 -7.85 11.15 -10.63
C LEU A 188 -6.86 11.13 -11.80
N LEU A 189 -6.81 10.01 -12.52
CA LEU A 189 -5.86 9.79 -13.61
C LEU A 189 -6.60 9.44 -14.89
N LYS A 190 -6.46 10.28 -15.94
CA LYS A 190 -7.17 10.10 -17.23
C LYS A 190 -8.70 9.91 -17.08
N GLY A 191 -9.31 10.60 -16.12
CA GLY A 191 -10.74 10.49 -15.82
C GLY A 191 -11.13 9.20 -15.09
N LYS A 192 -10.18 8.50 -14.46
CA LYS A 192 -10.43 7.33 -13.61
C LYS A 192 -10.04 7.64 -12.17
N ALA A 193 -10.94 7.32 -11.24
CA ALA A 193 -10.67 7.46 -9.82
C ALA A 193 -9.95 6.20 -9.32
N LEU A 194 -8.75 6.38 -8.80
CA LEU A 194 -7.92 5.32 -8.23
C LEU A 194 -7.70 5.57 -6.75
N ASN A 195 -7.61 4.50 -5.97
CA ASN A 195 -7.12 4.54 -4.60
C ASN A 195 -5.83 3.71 -4.54
N LEU A 196 -4.73 4.38 -4.22
CA LEU A 196 -3.42 3.79 -4.00
C LEU A 196 -3.16 3.75 -2.51
N SER A 197 -2.86 2.58 -1.97
CA SER A 197 -2.49 2.43 -0.57
C SER A 197 -1.16 1.72 -0.43
N VAL A 198 -0.29 2.27 0.42
CA VAL A 198 0.98 1.67 0.85
C VAL A 198 0.83 1.34 2.32
N PHE A 199 1.23 0.15 2.73
CA PHE A 199 1.17 -0.32 4.11
C PHE A 199 2.55 -0.67 4.64
N SER A 200 2.77 -0.38 5.93
CA SER A 200 3.98 -0.78 6.66
C SER A 200 3.64 -1.09 8.11
N GLY A 201 4.29 -2.11 8.68
CA GLY A 201 4.43 -2.17 10.13
C GLY A 201 5.18 -0.93 10.60
N TYR A 202 4.88 -0.45 11.81
CA TYR A 202 5.57 0.67 12.44
C TYR A 202 6.36 0.19 13.65
N ASP A 203 7.67 0.29 13.56
CA ASP A 203 8.59 0.01 14.67
C ASP A 203 9.37 1.26 15.07
N SER A 204 9.51 2.22 14.14
CA SER A 204 10.30 3.43 14.37
C SER A 204 9.88 4.59 13.43
N PRO A 205 10.29 5.83 13.71
CA PRO A 205 10.00 6.99 12.84
C PRO A 205 10.48 6.82 11.40
N GLU A 206 11.54 6.03 11.17
CA GLU A 206 12.07 5.74 9.83
C GLU A 206 11.05 5.03 8.94
N ASP A 207 10.11 4.25 9.52
CA ASP A 207 9.00 3.64 8.77
C ASP A 207 8.05 4.71 8.21
N VAL A 208 7.86 5.81 8.94
CA VAL A 208 7.06 6.96 8.46
C VAL A 208 7.75 7.66 7.31
N ASP A 209 9.05 7.90 7.41
CA ASP A 209 9.83 8.51 6.34
C ASP A 209 9.83 7.63 5.09
N TRP A 210 10.01 6.33 5.28
CA TRP A 210 9.98 5.36 4.20
C TRP A 210 8.62 5.36 3.47
N ILE A 211 7.51 5.29 4.21
CA ILE A 211 6.18 5.20 3.58
C ILE A 211 5.82 6.49 2.84
N LYS A 212 6.16 7.66 3.41
CA LYS A 212 5.97 8.96 2.77
C LYS A 212 6.78 9.09 1.48
N ALA A 213 8.06 8.70 1.52
CA ALA A 213 8.95 8.75 0.36
C ALA A 213 8.51 7.78 -0.74
N THR A 214 8.14 6.57 -0.36
CA THR A 214 7.65 5.53 -1.28
C THR A 214 6.37 5.96 -1.96
N THR A 215 5.38 6.44 -1.21
CA THR A 215 4.10 6.93 -1.77
C THR A 215 4.33 8.07 -2.75
N ARG A 216 5.13 9.07 -2.38
CA ARG A 216 5.41 10.22 -3.25
C ARG A 216 6.07 9.79 -4.57
N ARG A 217 7.07 8.90 -4.49
CA ARG A 217 7.76 8.38 -5.69
C ARG A 217 6.80 7.58 -6.56
N TRP A 218 6.02 6.69 -5.96
CA TRP A 218 5.11 5.82 -6.71
C TRP A 218 4.04 6.61 -7.45
N VAL A 219 3.43 7.60 -6.81
CA VAL A 219 2.46 8.48 -7.46
C VAL A 219 3.10 9.23 -8.64
N ALA A 220 4.28 9.81 -8.45
CA ALA A 220 4.99 10.51 -9.52
C ALA A 220 5.32 9.59 -10.71
N ASP A 221 5.70 8.33 -10.46
CA ASP A 221 5.96 7.34 -11.49
C ASP A 221 4.68 6.97 -12.25
N LEU A 222 3.55 6.76 -11.56
CA LEU A 222 2.27 6.48 -12.20
C LEU A 222 1.77 7.66 -13.03
N GLU A 223 1.90 8.89 -12.54
CA GLU A 223 1.58 10.07 -13.33
C GLU A 223 2.46 10.15 -14.59
N ARG A 224 3.76 9.89 -14.46
CA ARG A 224 4.71 9.90 -15.59
C ARG A 224 4.35 8.84 -16.63
N LEU A 225 4.00 7.63 -16.21
CA LEU A 225 3.57 6.52 -17.10
C LEU A 225 2.31 6.87 -17.90
N ASN A 226 1.50 7.79 -17.40
CA ASN A 226 0.18 8.11 -17.95
C ASN A 226 0.06 9.51 -18.57
N ARG A 227 1.17 10.23 -18.77
CA ARG A 227 1.15 11.61 -19.31
C ARG A 227 0.79 11.72 -20.80
N ASN A 228 0.66 10.61 -21.52
CA ASN A 228 0.36 10.62 -22.96
C ASN A 228 -1.12 10.33 -23.23
#